data_dd2e29ddb7c14b415a2c6f19f7552c06
#
_entry.id   dd2e29ddb7c14b415a2c6f19f7552c06
#
_cell.length_a   1.000
_cell.length_b   1.000
_cell.length_c   1.000
_cell.angle_alpha   90.00
_cell.angle_beta   90.00
_cell.angle_gamma   90.00
#
_symmetry.space_group_name_H-M   'P 1'
#
loop_
_entity.id
_entity.type
_entity.pdbx_description
1 polymer ?
#
loop_
_entity_poly.entity_id
_entity_poly.type
_entity_poly.pdbx_seq_one_letter_code
_entity_poly.pdbx_strand_id
1 'polypeptide(L)'
;KADIHLHLFCPAFYQTDLGQSEKRRPAKYTELTDPYYQSPAYKAALKQSQAFLDQGASLETVGPVIFKGLAENTFMITTHQKLAPFIEDRTHRHLTGQQPSLALFNQYLPLMEDELPPDLLD
;
A
#
# COMPACT_ATOMS: atom_id res chain seq x y z
N LYS A 1 -19.28 -30.49 -6.00
CA LYS A 1 -19.13 -29.02 -5.77
C LYS A 1 -17.68 -28.78 -5.47
N ALA A 2 -17.01 -27.89 -6.23
CA ALA A 2 -15.63 -27.52 -5.91
C ALA A 2 -15.62 -26.70 -4.63
N ASP A 3 -14.68 -26.98 -3.72
CA ASP A 3 -14.44 -26.18 -2.54
C ASP A 3 -13.45 -25.05 -2.93
N ILE A 4 -14.01 -23.87 -3.21
CA ILE A 4 -13.26 -22.71 -3.68
C ILE A 4 -13.32 -21.63 -2.60
N HIS A 5 -12.15 -21.24 -2.09
CA HIS A 5 -11.98 -20.13 -1.16
C HIS A 5 -11.47 -18.91 -1.91
N LEU A 6 -11.99 -17.74 -1.56
CA LEU A 6 -11.57 -16.47 -2.12
C LEU A 6 -10.90 -15.64 -1.02
N HIS A 7 -9.72 -15.13 -1.30
CA HIS A 7 -8.96 -14.27 -0.40
C HIS A 7 -8.56 -12.99 -1.11
N LEU A 8 -8.60 -11.87 -0.39
CA LEU A 8 -8.18 -10.56 -0.87
C LEU A 8 -6.94 -10.12 -0.10
N PHE A 9 -5.80 -10.00 -0.78
CA PHE A 9 -4.58 -9.48 -0.18
C PHE A 9 -4.50 -7.96 -0.36
N CYS A 10 -4.44 -7.23 0.75
CA CYS A 10 -4.36 -5.79 0.80
C CYS A 10 -3.05 -5.36 1.48
N PRO A 11 -1.94 -5.30 0.74
CA PRO A 11 -0.67 -4.82 1.29
C PRO A 11 -0.71 -3.32 1.52
N ALA A 12 0.05 -2.85 2.52
CA ALA A 12 0.45 -1.47 2.61
C ALA A 12 1.75 -1.24 1.82
N PHE A 13 2.71 -0.48 2.35
CA PHE A 13 3.95 -0.21 1.63
C PHE A 13 4.98 -1.32 1.84
N TYR A 14 5.59 -1.74 0.74
CA TYR A 14 6.71 -2.66 0.70
C TYR A 14 7.88 -2.04 -0.04
N GLN A 15 9.09 -2.44 0.33
CA GLN A 15 10.33 -2.04 -0.35
C GLN A 15 10.34 -2.59 -1.77
N THR A 16 9.90 -1.76 -2.71
CA THR A 16 9.79 -2.10 -4.13
C THR A 16 10.29 -0.95 -4.99
N ASP A 17 10.53 -1.23 -6.25
CA ASP A 17 10.86 -0.21 -7.25
C ASP A 17 9.61 0.39 -7.93
N LEU A 18 8.45 0.31 -7.30
CA LEU A 18 7.19 0.86 -7.82
C LEU A 18 7.30 2.37 -8.10
N GLY A 19 8.04 3.11 -7.25
CA GLY A 19 8.33 4.53 -7.46
C GLY A 19 9.18 4.83 -8.70
N GLN A 20 9.81 3.80 -9.30
CA GLN A 20 10.62 3.91 -10.51
C GLN A 20 9.87 3.40 -11.76
N SER A 21 8.56 3.52 -11.77
CA SER A 21 7.68 3.03 -12.85
C SER A 21 8.04 3.57 -14.24
N GLU A 22 8.70 4.72 -14.31
CA GLU A 22 9.20 5.29 -15.56
C GLU A 22 10.20 4.37 -16.30
N LYS A 23 11.01 3.61 -15.56
CA LYS A 23 11.96 2.65 -16.14
C LYS A 23 11.28 1.48 -16.87
N ARG A 24 10.00 1.25 -16.57
CA ARG A 24 9.20 0.15 -17.14
C ARG A 24 8.20 0.62 -18.17
N ARG A 25 8.20 1.92 -18.48
CA ARG A 25 7.29 2.46 -19.47
C ARG A 25 7.63 1.94 -20.86
N PRO A 26 6.66 1.43 -21.63
CA PRO A 26 6.89 1.04 -23.00
C PRO A 26 7.44 2.20 -23.84
N ALA A 27 8.37 1.92 -24.77
CA ALA A 27 9.08 2.94 -25.55
C ALA A 27 8.14 3.96 -26.25
N LYS A 28 6.98 3.50 -26.70
CA LYS A 28 5.97 4.36 -27.35
C LYS A 28 5.35 5.44 -26.43
N TYR A 29 5.58 5.37 -25.10
CA TYR A 29 5.09 6.33 -24.11
C TYR A 29 6.23 7.01 -23.35
N THR A 30 7.47 6.92 -23.80
CA THR A 30 8.62 7.53 -23.11
C THR A 30 8.71 9.04 -23.31
N GLU A 31 8.14 9.56 -24.40
CA GLU A 31 8.09 11.01 -24.64
C GLU A 31 6.96 11.63 -23.80
N LEU A 32 7.33 12.18 -22.67
CA LEU A 32 6.41 12.94 -21.81
C LEU A 32 6.42 14.40 -22.29
N THR A 33 5.48 14.73 -23.17
CA THR A 33 5.36 16.07 -23.80
C THR A 33 4.76 17.11 -22.88
N ASP A 34 4.02 16.70 -21.84
CA ASP A 34 3.45 17.62 -20.86
C ASP A 34 4.56 18.24 -19.99
N PRO A 35 4.69 19.58 -19.95
CA PRO A 35 5.69 20.28 -19.14
C PRO A 35 5.68 19.91 -17.65
N TYR A 36 4.55 19.44 -17.13
CA TYR A 36 4.42 18.97 -15.75
C TYR A 36 5.47 17.93 -15.40
N TYR A 37 5.75 16.97 -16.27
CA TYR A 37 6.72 15.92 -16.04
C TYR A 37 8.17 16.40 -15.92
N GLN A 38 8.45 17.63 -16.39
CA GLN A 38 9.75 18.27 -16.24
C GLN A 38 9.82 19.18 -15.00
N SER A 39 8.68 19.42 -14.37
CA SER A 39 8.54 20.36 -13.26
C SER A 39 9.26 19.90 -11.98
N PRO A 40 9.76 20.84 -11.16
CA PRO A 40 10.28 20.52 -9.82
C PRO A 40 9.24 19.80 -8.93
N ALA A 41 7.96 20.16 -9.07
CA ALA A 41 6.86 19.54 -8.34
C ALA A 41 6.73 18.04 -8.64
N TYR A 42 6.78 17.65 -9.90
CA TYR A 42 6.76 16.24 -10.30
C TYR A 42 7.96 15.46 -9.75
N LYS A 43 9.17 16.03 -9.88
CA LYS A 43 10.40 15.41 -9.36
C LYS A 43 10.38 15.25 -7.84
N ALA A 44 9.83 16.23 -7.12
CA ALA A 44 9.65 16.15 -5.67
C ALA A 44 8.64 15.07 -5.29
N ALA A 45 7.52 14.97 -6.01
CA ALA A 45 6.51 13.94 -5.78
C ALA A 45 7.06 12.52 -6.01
N LEU A 46 7.85 12.31 -7.06
CA LEU A 46 8.51 11.02 -7.32
C LEU A 46 9.47 10.64 -6.18
N LYS A 47 10.29 11.60 -5.73
CA LYS A 47 11.22 11.38 -4.62
C LYS A 47 10.50 11.04 -3.33
N GLN A 48 9.41 11.74 -3.01
CA GLN A 48 8.60 11.48 -1.84
C GLN A 48 7.93 10.09 -1.93
N SER A 49 7.37 9.74 -3.07
CA SER A 49 6.77 8.42 -3.30
C SER A 49 7.78 7.29 -3.10
N GLN A 50 9.01 7.44 -3.64
CA GLN A 50 10.05 6.44 -3.43
C GLN A 50 10.47 6.35 -1.97
N ALA A 51 10.58 7.47 -1.26
CA ALA A 51 10.92 7.48 0.17
C ALA A 51 9.91 6.69 1.03
N PHE A 52 8.62 6.76 0.71
CA PHE A 52 7.60 5.92 1.38
C PHE A 52 7.81 4.43 1.11
N LEU A 53 8.15 4.07 -0.12
CA LEU A 53 8.41 2.66 -0.47
C LEU A 53 9.68 2.14 0.19
N ASP A 54 10.72 2.96 0.28
CA ASP A 54 12.00 2.61 0.92
C ASP A 54 11.85 2.33 2.43
N GLN A 55 10.86 2.96 3.06
CA GLN A 55 10.51 2.76 4.48
C GLN A 55 9.50 1.61 4.67
N GLY A 56 9.03 1.02 3.60
CA GLY A 56 8.07 -0.09 3.67
C GLY A 56 8.67 -1.39 4.21
N ALA A 57 7.81 -2.36 4.47
CA ALA A 57 8.22 -3.68 4.94
C ALA A 57 9.07 -4.42 3.89
N SER A 58 9.92 -5.34 4.33
CA SER A 58 10.67 -6.22 3.43
C SER A 58 9.75 -7.14 2.64
N LEU A 59 10.06 -7.35 1.36
CA LEU A 59 9.32 -8.30 0.50
C LEU A 59 9.36 -9.75 1.03
N GLU A 60 10.36 -10.11 1.82
CA GLU A 60 10.48 -11.44 2.42
C GLU A 60 9.30 -11.76 3.35
N THR A 61 8.67 -10.74 3.94
CA THR A 61 7.54 -10.89 4.85
C THR A 61 6.20 -11.11 4.15
N VAL A 62 6.11 -10.90 2.83
CA VAL A 62 4.86 -11.07 2.05
C VAL A 62 4.36 -12.51 2.08
N GLY A 63 5.25 -13.47 1.83
CA GLY A 63 4.91 -14.88 1.81
C GLY A 63 4.30 -15.37 3.13
N PRO A 64 4.99 -15.22 4.27
CA PRO A 64 4.46 -15.59 5.57
C PRO A 64 3.09 -15.00 5.87
N VAL A 65 2.86 -13.71 5.61
CA VAL A 65 1.56 -13.05 5.83
C VAL A 65 0.45 -13.68 4.99
N ILE A 66 0.72 -13.92 3.71
CA ILE A 66 -0.27 -14.55 2.82
C ILE A 66 -0.58 -15.98 3.30
N PHE A 67 0.44 -16.81 3.55
CA PHE A 67 0.23 -18.19 3.95
C PHE A 67 -0.49 -18.32 5.29
N LYS A 68 -0.21 -17.43 6.25
CA LYS A 68 -0.97 -17.36 7.50
C LYS A 68 -2.46 -17.07 7.22
N GLY A 69 -2.75 -16.03 6.44
CA GLY A 69 -4.12 -15.67 6.08
C GLY A 69 -4.88 -16.77 5.35
N LEU A 70 -4.20 -17.51 4.46
CA LEU A 70 -4.78 -18.67 3.78
C LEU A 70 -5.08 -19.80 4.77
N ALA A 71 -4.16 -20.13 5.67
CA ALA A 71 -4.33 -21.19 6.67
C ALA A 71 -5.49 -20.88 7.64
N GLU A 72 -5.67 -19.61 8.00
CA GLU A 72 -6.75 -19.13 8.87
C GLU A 72 -8.08 -18.90 8.12
N ASN A 73 -8.12 -19.14 6.81
CA ASN A 73 -9.26 -18.85 5.94
C ASN A 73 -9.75 -17.38 6.05
N THR A 74 -8.82 -16.46 6.20
CA THR A 74 -9.09 -15.02 6.33
C THR A 74 -9.48 -14.45 4.98
N PHE A 75 -10.66 -13.84 4.85
CA PHE A 75 -11.09 -13.24 3.57
C PHE A 75 -10.21 -12.06 3.16
N MET A 76 -9.96 -11.12 4.07
CA MET A 76 -9.16 -9.91 3.80
C MET A 76 -7.85 -9.98 4.57
N ILE A 77 -6.78 -10.33 3.88
CA ILE A 77 -5.43 -10.43 4.43
C ILE A 77 -4.77 -9.05 4.34
N THR A 78 -4.55 -8.42 5.48
CA THR A 78 -3.91 -7.10 5.57
C THR A 78 -2.54 -7.23 6.23
N THR A 79 -1.59 -6.40 5.81
CA THR A 79 -0.22 -6.40 6.36
C THR A 79 -0.05 -5.47 7.56
N HIS A 80 -0.95 -4.51 7.75
CA HIS A 80 -0.87 -3.48 8.78
C HIS A 80 -2.21 -3.35 9.49
N GLN A 81 -2.37 -4.05 10.61
CA GLN A 81 -3.65 -4.06 11.34
C GLN A 81 -3.99 -2.72 11.99
N LYS A 82 -2.99 -1.90 12.31
CA LYS A 82 -3.19 -0.53 12.82
C LYS A 82 -3.93 0.38 11.83
N LEU A 83 -4.02 -0.02 10.57
CA LEU A 83 -4.85 0.69 9.58
C LEU A 83 -6.35 0.39 9.68
N ALA A 84 -6.76 -0.60 10.47
CA ALA A 84 -8.18 -0.95 10.58
C ALA A 84 -9.07 0.25 10.96
N PRO A 85 -8.75 1.09 11.96
CA PRO A 85 -9.56 2.27 12.29
C PRO A 85 -9.65 3.28 11.14
N PHE A 86 -8.60 3.40 10.33
CA PHE A 86 -8.63 4.26 9.14
C PHE A 86 -9.58 3.71 8.08
N ILE A 87 -9.57 2.40 7.85
CA ILE A 87 -10.48 1.73 6.90
C ILE A 87 -11.92 1.87 7.36
N GLU A 88 -12.18 1.71 8.67
CA GLU A 88 -13.50 1.90 9.28
C GLU A 88 -14.02 3.33 9.08
N ASP A 89 -13.23 4.36 9.43
CA ASP A 89 -13.62 5.76 9.25
C ASP A 89 -13.86 6.07 7.76
N ARG A 90 -12.98 5.65 6.88
CA ARG A 90 -13.14 5.84 5.44
C ARG A 90 -14.45 5.22 4.94
N THR A 91 -14.74 4.00 5.38
CA THR A 91 -15.97 3.29 4.98
C THR A 91 -17.19 3.99 5.54
N HIS A 92 -17.18 4.39 6.81
CA HIS A 92 -18.26 5.14 7.43
C HIS A 92 -18.54 6.46 6.69
N ARG A 93 -17.51 7.24 6.39
CA ARG A 93 -17.66 8.50 5.63
C ARG A 93 -18.25 8.26 4.24
N HIS A 94 -17.78 7.23 3.55
CA HIS A 94 -18.33 6.86 2.25
C HIS A 94 -19.83 6.55 2.32
N LEU A 95 -20.25 5.74 3.29
CA LEU A 95 -21.66 5.36 3.47
C LEU A 95 -22.55 6.53 3.91
N THR A 96 -22.00 7.54 4.56
CA THR A 96 -22.72 8.75 5.05
C THR A 96 -22.57 9.95 4.12
N GLY A 97 -21.96 9.79 2.93
CA GLY A 97 -21.78 10.86 1.95
C GLY A 97 -20.76 11.93 2.35
N GLN A 98 -19.90 11.65 3.32
CA GLN A 98 -18.84 12.55 3.74
C GLN A 98 -17.58 12.40 2.90
N GLN A 99 -16.81 13.47 2.76
CA GLN A 99 -15.52 13.45 2.07
C GLN A 99 -14.46 12.68 2.89
N PRO A 100 -13.49 12.01 2.21
CA PRO A 100 -12.34 11.43 2.90
C PRO A 100 -11.56 12.47 3.71
N SER A 101 -11.02 12.08 4.85
CA SER A 101 -10.22 12.97 5.70
C SER A 101 -8.73 12.74 5.47
N LEU A 102 -8.05 13.72 4.86
CA LEU A 102 -6.58 13.71 4.74
C LEU A 102 -5.90 13.85 6.11
N ALA A 103 -6.52 14.57 7.04
CA ALA A 103 -5.98 14.70 8.40
C ALA A 103 -5.93 13.34 9.11
N LEU A 104 -6.97 12.52 8.92
CA LEU A 104 -7.00 11.18 9.47
C LEU A 104 -5.94 10.29 8.81
N PHE A 105 -5.80 10.35 7.51
CA PHE A 105 -4.75 9.62 6.79
C PHE A 105 -3.35 9.96 7.34
N ASN A 106 -3.04 11.25 7.49
CA ASN A 106 -1.77 11.71 8.03
C ASN A 106 -1.53 11.27 9.49
N GLN A 107 -2.60 11.07 10.27
CA GLN A 107 -2.50 10.55 11.64
C GLN A 107 -2.07 9.08 11.66
N TYR A 108 -2.53 8.29 10.69
CA TYR A 108 -2.22 6.86 10.62
C TYR A 108 -0.95 6.54 9.82
N LEU A 109 -0.46 7.47 9.01
CA LEU A 109 0.72 7.27 8.20
C LEU A 109 1.97 6.84 9.02
N PRO A 110 2.29 7.48 10.18
CA PRO A 110 3.41 7.06 11.01
C PRO A 110 3.25 5.68 11.64
N LEU A 111 2.01 5.20 11.81
CA LEU A 111 1.74 3.88 12.40
C LEU A 111 2.05 2.72 11.43
N MET A 112 2.34 3.05 10.17
CA MET A 112 2.70 2.05 9.14
C MET A 112 4.18 1.64 9.22
N GLU A 113 5.00 2.39 9.98
CA GLU A 113 6.44 2.14 10.08
C GLU A 113 6.78 0.99 11.04
N ASP A 114 5.87 0.58 11.95
CA ASP A 114 6.21 -0.26 13.10
C ASP A 114 5.59 -1.67 13.11
N GLU A 115 4.90 -2.11 12.06
CA GLU A 115 4.10 -3.33 12.19
C GLU A 115 4.33 -4.42 11.14
N LEU A 116 5.35 -5.19 11.39
CA LEU A 116 5.23 -6.63 11.14
C LEU A 116 4.78 -7.29 12.45
N PRO A 117 3.79 -8.20 12.43
CA PRO A 117 3.47 -8.99 13.60
C PRO A 117 4.75 -9.65 14.13
N PRO A 118 5.05 -9.52 15.43
CA PRO A 118 6.29 -10.06 16.00
C PRO A 118 6.43 -11.58 15.83
N ASP A 119 5.33 -12.29 15.65
CA ASP A 119 5.26 -13.73 15.37
C ASP A 119 5.65 -14.13 13.94
N LEU A 120 5.97 -13.18 13.07
CA LEU A 120 6.48 -13.44 11.72
C LEU A 120 8.01 -13.26 11.64
N LEU A 121 8.66 -12.87 12.74
CA LEU A 121 10.10 -12.64 12.81
C LEU A 121 10.86 -13.82 13.44
N ASP A 122 10.17 -14.83 13.95
CA ASP A 122 10.70 -16.10 14.46
C ASP A 122 10.58 -17.21 13.41
#